data_1d9f031538e3231e6f409493c7d027c3
#
_entry.id   1d9f031538e3231e6f409493c7d027c3
#
_cell.length_a   1.000
_cell.length_b   1.000
_cell.length_c   1.000
_cell.angle_alpha   90.00
_cell.angle_beta   90.00
_cell.angle_gamma   90.00
#
_symmetry.space_group_name_H-M   'P 1'
#
loop_
_entity.id
_entity.type
_entity.pdbx_description
1 polymer ?
#
loop_
_entity_poly.entity_id
_entity_poly.type
_entity_poly.pdbx_seq_one_letter_code
_entity_poly.pdbx_strand_id
1 'polypeptide(L)'
;MQESNFIHITAGIAQVIEAEEKLLSRLPVEVITQRRNRQNRTIKQILGHLIDSASNNHQRMVRLQYSKDLLFFPDYTQDNDLWIALQDYQNADWSNLIQLWKCYNLHIIQVINSVDKNRLDSYWCDFTGAKVTLREMIEGLSLIHI
;
A
#
# COMPACT_ATOMS: atom_id res chain seq x y z
N MET A 1 10.29 25.52 13.83
CA MET A 1 9.73 25.01 12.58
C MET A 1 9.75 23.50 12.52
N GLN A 2 8.63 22.93 12.36
CA GLN A 2 8.55 21.47 12.22
C GLN A 2 8.84 21.07 10.80
N GLU A 3 9.93 20.38 10.62
CA GLU A 3 10.19 19.70 9.37
C GLU A 3 9.27 18.49 9.23
N SER A 4 9.17 17.96 8.03
CA SER A 4 8.45 16.73 7.82
C SER A 4 9.06 15.62 8.67
N ASN A 5 8.27 15.05 9.55
CA ASN A 5 8.71 13.95 10.39
C ASN A 5 8.55 12.59 9.70
N PHE A 6 8.33 12.61 8.38
CA PHE A 6 8.08 11.38 7.64
C PHE A 6 9.31 10.85 6.91
N ILE A 7 10.47 11.50 7.08
CA ILE A 7 11.70 11.07 6.43
C ILE A 7 12.05 9.62 6.80
N HIS A 8 11.90 9.25 8.06
CA HIS A 8 12.17 7.88 8.50
C HIS A 8 11.21 6.87 7.85
N ILE A 9 9.98 7.28 7.57
CA ILE A 9 9.00 6.42 6.92
C ILE A 9 9.36 6.25 5.44
N THR A 10 9.61 7.35 4.74
CA THR A 10 9.96 7.28 3.32
C THR A 10 11.29 6.56 3.09
N ALA A 11 12.27 6.78 3.97
CA ALA A 11 13.52 6.06 3.91
C ALA A 11 13.32 4.56 4.19
N GLY A 12 12.46 4.23 5.15
CA GLY A 12 12.12 2.84 5.45
C GLY A 12 11.46 2.14 4.27
N ILE A 13 10.51 2.79 3.63
CA ILE A 13 9.85 2.26 2.43
C ILE A 13 10.87 2.02 1.32
N ALA A 14 11.75 3.00 1.08
CA ALA A 14 12.78 2.88 0.04
C ALA A 14 13.71 1.70 0.31
N GLN A 15 14.11 1.49 1.57
CA GLN A 15 14.95 0.37 1.95
C GLN A 15 14.27 -0.98 1.74
N VAL A 16 12.99 -1.08 2.09
CA VAL A 16 12.19 -2.30 1.87
C VAL A 16 12.10 -2.59 0.38
N ILE A 17 11.81 -1.59 -0.43
CA ILE A 17 11.72 -1.76 -1.88
C ILE A 17 13.03 -2.32 -2.42
N GLU A 18 14.16 -1.73 -2.06
CA GLU A 18 15.46 -2.15 -2.56
C GLU A 18 15.78 -3.59 -2.16
N ALA A 19 15.59 -3.92 -0.88
CA ALA A 19 15.91 -5.24 -0.36
C ALA A 19 14.96 -6.31 -0.93
N GLU A 20 13.66 -6.04 -0.94
CA GLU A 20 12.67 -7.02 -1.36
C GLU A 20 12.67 -7.22 -2.88
N GLU A 21 12.93 -6.18 -3.66
CA GLU A 21 13.02 -6.34 -5.11
C GLU A 21 14.07 -7.38 -5.49
N LYS A 22 15.22 -7.34 -4.83
CA LYS A 22 16.29 -8.31 -5.08
C LYS A 22 15.87 -9.72 -4.72
N LEU A 23 15.21 -9.89 -3.57
CA LEU A 23 14.75 -11.20 -3.12
C LEU A 23 13.65 -11.75 -4.02
N LEU A 24 12.65 -10.93 -4.33
CA LEU A 24 11.53 -11.35 -5.15
C LEU A 24 11.96 -11.76 -6.55
N SER A 25 12.92 -11.04 -7.12
CA SER A 25 13.43 -11.33 -8.48
C SER A 25 14.12 -12.68 -8.58
N ARG A 26 14.59 -13.24 -7.47
CA ARG A 26 15.33 -14.50 -7.44
C ARG A 26 14.47 -15.70 -7.10
N LEU A 27 13.23 -15.50 -6.75
CA LEU A 27 12.35 -16.61 -6.35
C LEU A 27 12.00 -17.50 -7.54
N PRO A 28 12.11 -18.82 -7.39
CA PRO A 28 11.71 -19.76 -8.46
C PRO A 28 10.21 -19.72 -8.71
N VAL A 29 9.80 -20.08 -9.94
CA VAL A 29 8.40 -20.11 -10.35
C VAL A 29 7.56 -20.97 -9.38
N GLU A 30 8.07 -22.12 -8.99
CA GLU A 30 7.34 -23.03 -8.10
C GLU A 30 7.03 -22.38 -6.76
N VAL A 31 7.97 -21.59 -6.24
CA VAL A 31 7.79 -20.91 -4.95
C VAL A 31 6.72 -19.84 -5.04
N ILE A 32 6.74 -19.02 -6.09
CA ILE A 32 5.81 -17.89 -6.21
C ILE A 32 4.39 -18.34 -6.58
N THR A 33 4.23 -19.51 -7.19
CA THR A 33 2.93 -19.98 -7.69
C THR A 33 2.31 -21.08 -6.83
N GLN A 34 3.07 -21.77 -5.99
CA GLN A 34 2.59 -22.95 -5.27
C GLN A 34 2.62 -22.81 -3.76
N ARG A 35 3.61 -22.10 -3.22
CA ARG A 35 3.74 -21.92 -1.77
C ARG A 35 2.65 -20.98 -1.28
N ARG A 36 1.92 -21.41 -0.23
CA ARG A 36 0.80 -20.63 0.29
C ARG A 36 1.00 -20.28 1.76
N ASN A 37 0.48 -19.10 2.14
CA ASN A 37 0.48 -18.65 3.53
C ASN A 37 -0.78 -19.14 4.27
N ARG A 38 -0.97 -18.66 5.51
CA ARG A 38 -2.14 -19.04 6.33
C ARG A 38 -3.47 -18.62 5.71
N GLN A 39 -3.47 -17.58 4.89
CA GLN A 39 -4.66 -17.11 4.19
C GLN A 39 -4.89 -17.83 2.86
N ASN A 40 -4.12 -18.90 2.62
CA ASN A 40 -4.18 -19.68 1.38
C ASN A 40 -3.81 -18.86 0.13
N ARG A 41 -2.94 -17.87 0.28
CA ARG A 41 -2.48 -17.03 -0.83
C ARG A 41 -1.08 -17.42 -1.25
N THR A 42 -0.87 -17.47 -2.57
CA THR A 42 0.48 -17.62 -3.13
C THR A 42 1.27 -16.33 -2.98
N ILE A 43 2.57 -16.39 -3.20
CA ILE A 43 3.42 -15.19 -3.14
C ILE A 43 2.98 -14.17 -4.20
N LYS A 44 2.59 -14.63 -5.40
CA LYS A 44 2.04 -13.74 -6.43
C LYS A 44 0.79 -13.01 -5.93
N GLN A 45 -0.10 -13.73 -5.28
CA GLN A 45 -1.33 -13.16 -4.75
C GLN A 45 -1.06 -12.19 -3.59
N ILE A 46 -0.07 -12.49 -2.76
CA ILE A 46 0.33 -11.58 -1.67
C ILE A 46 0.86 -10.28 -2.25
N LEU A 47 1.73 -10.36 -3.25
CA LEU A 47 2.28 -9.15 -3.89
C LEU A 47 1.16 -8.33 -4.54
N GLY A 48 0.23 -9.00 -5.22
CA GLY A 48 -0.95 -8.32 -5.79
C GLY A 48 -1.78 -7.62 -4.72
N HIS A 49 -2.00 -8.27 -3.59
CA HIS A 49 -2.71 -7.66 -2.47
C HIS A 49 -1.98 -6.39 -1.96
N LEU A 50 -0.66 -6.41 -1.90
CA LEU A 50 0.12 -5.25 -1.49
C LEU A 50 0.00 -4.11 -2.51
N ILE A 51 -0.09 -4.42 -3.79
CA ILE A 51 -0.37 -3.43 -4.84
C ILE A 51 -1.74 -2.80 -4.62
N ASP A 52 -2.76 -3.61 -4.33
CA ASP A 52 -4.11 -3.12 -4.05
C ASP A 52 -4.12 -2.20 -2.81
N SER A 53 -3.37 -2.57 -1.78
CA SER A 53 -3.25 -1.75 -0.58
C SER A 53 -2.62 -0.39 -0.89
N ALA A 54 -1.57 -0.37 -1.70
CA ALA A 54 -0.94 0.87 -2.13
C ALA A 54 -1.92 1.74 -2.92
N SER A 55 -2.70 1.14 -3.80
CA SER A 55 -3.72 1.84 -4.57
C SER A 55 -4.77 2.50 -3.67
N ASN A 56 -5.28 1.76 -2.70
CA ASN A 56 -6.26 2.30 -1.77
C ASN A 56 -5.69 3.43 -0.90
N ASN A 57 -4.49 3.24 -0.40
CA ASN A 57 -3.83 4.27 0.39
C ASN A 57 -3.57 5.52 -0.44
N HIS A 58 -3.16 5.36 -1.68
CA HIS A 58 -2.96 6.46 -2.60
C HIS A 58 -4.22 7.31 -2.75
N GLN A 59 -5.34 6.66 -3.05
CA GLN A 59 -6.63 7.34 -3.23
C GLN A 59 -7.02 8.12 -1.96
N ARG A 60 -6.92 7.49 -0.81
CA ARG A 60 -7.30 8.13 0.46
C ARG A 60 -6.40 9.30 0.79
N MET A 61 -5.10 9.13 0.65
CA MET A 61 -4.13 10.16 1.01
C MET A 61 -4.28 11.41 0.14
N VAL A 62 -4.53 11.24 -1.15
CA VAL A 62 -4.74 12.37 -2.05
C VAL A 62 -6.08 13.06 -1.75
N ARG A 63 -7.16 12.27 -1.63
CA ARG A 63 -8.51 12.83 -1.42
C ARG A 63 -8.63 13.56 -0.10
N LEU A 64 -7.98 13.12 0.95
CA LEU A 64 -8.01 13.79 2.26
C LEU A 64 -7.39 15.19 2.23
N GLN A 65 -6.54 15.47 1.26
CA GLN A 65 -5.89 16.75 1.16
C GLN A 65 -6.78 17.85 0.56
N TYR A 66 -7.84 17.47 -0.15
CA TYR A 66 -8.71 18.46 -0.79
C TYR A 66 -10.19 18.30 -0.45
N SER A 67 -10.55 17.24 0.22
CA SER A 67 -11.96 16.99 0.55
C SER A 67 -12.46 18.01 1.57
N LYS A 68 -13.63 18.59 1.31
CA LYS A 68 -14.27 19.57 2.20
C LYS A 68 -15.20 18.89 3.18
N ASP A 69 -15.77 17.77 2.80
CA ASP A 69 -16.70 17.01 3.62
C ASP A 69 -16.03 15.76 4.16
N LEU A 70 -16.70 15.10 5.11
CA LEU A 70 -16.23 13.82 5.60
C LEU A 70 -16.08 12.84 4.45
N LEU A 71 -14.88 12.33 4.29
CA LEU A 71 -14.61 11.36 3.26
C LEU A 71 -15.10 9.99 3.72
N PHE A 72 -15.89 9.36 2.88
CA PHE A 72 -16.46 8.05 3.15
C PHE A 72 -16.00 7.05 2.08
N PHE A 73 -15.47 5.93 2.55
CA PHE A 73 -15.08 4.82 1.70
C PHE A 73 -15.98 3.64 2.04
N PRO A 74 -17.02 3.38 1.24
CA PRO A 74 -17.96 2.30 1.53
C PRO A 74 -17.30 0.93 1.55
N ASP A 75 -16.26 0.78 0.79
CA ASP A 75 -15.50 -0.47 0.66
C ASP A 75 -14.21 -0.43 1.46
N TYR A 76 -14.28 0.13 2.67
CA TYR A 76 -13.08 0.22 3.51
C TYR A 76 -12.39 -1.14 3.68
N THR A 77 -13.18 -2.14 3.98
CA THR A 77 -12.67 -3.49 4.15
C THR A 77 -12.76 -4.24 2.85
N GLN A 78 -12.27 -3.65 1.77
CA GLN A 78 -12.38 -4.31 0.47
C GLN A 78 -12.22 -5.81 0.62
N ASP A 79 -13.00 -6.57 -0.12
CA ASP A 79 -12.91 -8.03 -0.13
C ASP A 79 -11.60 -8.42 -0.82
N ASN A 80 -10.55 -8.59 -0.02
CA ASN A 80 -9.21 -8.81 -0.54
C ASN A 80 -9.10 -10.07 -1.40
N ASP A 81 -9.81 -11.12 -1.02
CA ASP A 81 -9.79 -12.36 -1.79
C ASP A 81 -10.50 -12.19 -3.14
N LEU A 82 -11.61 -11.45 -3.15
CA LEU A 82 -12.31 -11.15 -4.39
C LEU A 82 -11.46 -10.27 -5.31
N TRP A 83 -10.79 -9.26 -4.76
CA TRP A 83 -9.90 -8.39 -5.52
C TRP A 83 -8.76 -9.18 -6.16
N ILE A 84 -8.16 -10.07 -5.39
CA ILE A 84 -7.08 -10.95 -5.88
C ILE A 84 -7.59 -11.83 -7.02
N ALA A 85 -8.78 -12.40 -6.86
CA ALA A 85 -9.36 -13.29 -7.87
C ALA A 85 -9.76 -12.54 -9.13
N LEU A 86 -10.43 -11.40 -9.00
CA LEU A 86 -10.92 -10.63 -10.15
C LEU A 86 -9.77 -10.08 -11.01
N GLN A 87 -8.64 -9.80 -10.41
CA GLN A 87 -7.47 -9.30 -11.14
C GLN A 87 -6.55 -10.42 -11.63
N ASP A 88 -6.87 -11.65 -11.25
CA ASP A 88 -6.11 -12.83 -11.68
C ASP A 88 -4.60 -12.70 -11.44
N TYR A 89 -4.22 -12.24 -10.26
CA TYR A 89 -2.81 -12.09 -9.92
C TYR A 89 -2.02 -13.38 -10.04
N GLN A 90 -2.67 -14.52 -9.84
CA GLN A 90 -2.01 -15.82 -9.93
C GLN A 90 -1.41 -16.07 -11.32
N ASN A 91 -2.00 -15.53 -12.36
CA ASN A 91 -1.54 -15.69 -13.75
C ASN A 91 -0.82 -14.45 -14.28
N ALA A 92 -0.60 -13.44 -13.45
CA ALA A 92 0.10 -12.23 -13.85
C ALA A 92 1.60 -12.52 -14.06
N ASP A 93 2.23 -11.74 -14.94
CA ASP A 93 3.66 -11.81 -15.13
C ASP A 93 4.39 -11.34 -13.88
N TRP A 94 5.27 -12.18 -13.35
CA TRP A 94 5.95 -11.90 -12.08
C TRP A 94 6.81 -10.66 -12.12
N SER A 95 7.57 -10.48 -13.21
CA SER A 95 8.42 -9.30 -13.37
C SER A 95 7.58 -8.01 -13.39
N ASN A 96 6.45 -8.02 -14.07
CA ASN A 96 5.55 -6.88 -14.12
C ASN A 96 4.95 -6.58 -12.74
N LEU A 97 4.60 -7.61 -11.98
CA LEU A 97 4.08 -7.41 -10.62
C LEU A 97 5.11 -6.75 -9.72
N ILE A 98 6.36 -7.21 -9.78
CA ILE A 98 7.44 -6.61 -8.99
C ILE A 98 7.60 -5.14 -9.35
N GLN A 99 7.61 -4.82 -10.64
CA GLN A 99 7.77 -3.44 -11.10
C GLN A 99 6.59 -2.56 -10.71
N LEU A 100 5.37 -3.06 -10.81
CA LEU A 100 4.19 -2.32 -10.41
C LEU A 100 4.22 -2.04 -8.89
N TRP A 101 4.50 -3.07 -8.09
CA TRP A 101 4.65 -2.91 -6.65
C TRP A 101 5.72 -1.87 -6.31
N LYS A 102 6.89 -1.98 -6.91
CA LYS A 102 7.99 -1.05 -6.70
C LYS A 102 7.63 0.37 -7.08
N CYS A 103 7.16 0.57 -8.31
CA CYS A 103 6.86 1.91 -8.82
C CYS A 103 5.70 2.55 -8.05
N TYR A 104 4.71 1.77 -7.66
CA TYR A 104 3.60 2.31 -6.89
C TYR A 104 4.07 2.79 -5.51
N ASN A 105 4.89 2.03 -4.84
CA ASN A 105 5.39 2.43 -3.52
C ASN A 105 6.39 3.59 -3.60
N LEU A 106 7.17 3.68 -4.68
CA LEU A 106 7.97 4.88 -4.95
C LEU A 106 7.09 6.10 -5.14
N HIS A 107 5.95 5.94 -5.81
CA HIS A 107 4.99 7.02 -5.96
C HIS A 107 4.35 7.41 -4.62
N ILE A 108 4.07 6.44 -3.76
CA ILE A 108 3.57 6.72 -2.40
C ILE A 108 4.58 7.60 -1.64
N ILE A 109 5.87 7.32 -1.77
CA ILE A 109 6.92 8.16 -1.18
C ILE A 109 6.78 9.60 -1.68
N GLN A 110 6.58 9.79 -2.98
CA GLN A 110 6.40 11.13 -3.53
C GLN A 110 5.15 11.81 -2.99
N VAL A 111 4.05 11.08 -2.85
CA VAL A 111 2.81 11.61 -2.26
C VAL A 111 3.07 12.09 -0.83
N ILE A 112 3.79 11.29 -0.04
CA ILE A 112 4.13 11.66 1.34
C ILE A 112 5.00 12.92 1.35
N ASN A 113 6.01 12.98 0.50
CA ASN A 113 6.92 14.13 0.44
C ASN A 113 6.24 15.41 0.00
N SER A 114 5.14 15.29 -0.74
CA SER A 114 4.37 16.42 -1.28
C SER A 114 3.14 16.76 -0.45
N VAL A 115 2.93 16.09 0.68
CA VAL A 115 1.70 16.23 1.46
C VAL A 115 1.52 17.68 1.97
N ASP A 116 0.29 18.15 1.91
CA ASP A 116 -0.10 19.42 2.51
C ASP A 116 -0.14 19.24 4.04
N LYS A 117 0.85 19.82 4.72
CA LYS A 117 1.00 19.67 6.17
C LYS A 117 -0.15 20.30 6.95
N ASN A 118 -0.90 21.19 6.34
CA ASN A 118 -2.10 21.76 6.94
C ASN A 118 -3.29 20.80 6.92
N ARG A 119 -3.18 19.69 6.21
CA ARG A 119 -4.26 18.71 6.07
C ARG A 119 -3.96 17.39 6.79
N LEU A 120 -2.90 17.32 7.59
CA LEU A 120 -2.51 16.09 8.27
C LEU A 120 -3.56 15.57 9.25
N ASP A 121 -4.40 16.44 9.78
CA ASP A 121 -5.45 16.06 10.71
C ASP A 121 -6.80 15.80 10.02
N SER A 122 -6.86 15.96 8.71
CA SER A 122 -8.01 15.52 7.93
C SER A 122 -8.19 14.02 8.09
N TYR A 123 -9.43 13.56 8.19
CA TYR A 123 -9.69 12.17 8.49
C TYR A 123 -10.85 11.61 7.67
N TRP A 124 -10.90 10.30 7.62
CA TRP A 124 -12.03 9.55 7.14
C TRP A 124 -12.46 8.59 8.25
N CYS A 125 -13.67 8.07 8.13
CA CYS A 125 -14.18 7.11 9.11
C CYS A 125 -14.20 5.72 8.49
N ASP A 126 -13.73 4.74 9.24
CA ASP A 126 -13.83 3.36 8.82
C ASP A 126 -15.22 2.79 9.12
N PHE A 127 -15.42 1.51 8.83
CA PHE A 127 -16.72 0.86 9.01
C PHE A 127 -17.14 0.77 10.48
N THR A 128 -16.21 0.90 11.43
CA THR A 128 -16.51 0.90 12.86
C THR A 128 -16.86 2.30 13.38
N GLY A 129 -16.73 3.33 12.54
CA GLY A 129 -16.88 4.73 12.94
C GLY A 129 -15.59 5.33 13.49
N ALA A 130 -14.50 4.57 13.55
CA ALA A 130 -13.22 5.11 14.02
C ALA A 130 -12.63 6.08 13.00
N LYS A 131 -12.08 7.18 13.52
CA LYS A 131 -11.43 8.19 12.68
C LYS A 131 -10.01 7.75 12.36
N VAL A 132 -9.64 7.92 11.09
CA VAL A 132 -8.27 7.65 10.62
C VAL A 132 -7.78 8.93 9.96
N THR A 133 -6.77 9.57 10.55
CA THR A 133 -6.22 10.81 10.01
C THR A 133 -5.21 10.52 8.91
N LEU A 134 -4.97 11.52 8.08
CA LEU A 134 -3.90 11.45 7.07
C LEU A 134 -2.55 11.15 7.73
N ARG A 135 -2.27 11.79 8.86
CA ARG A 135 -1.04 11.54 9.63
C ARG A 135 -0.92 10.06 10.01
N GLU A 136 -1.98 9.50 10.59
CA GLU A 136 -2.00 8.10 11.00
C GLU A 136 -1.82 7.15 9.80
N MET A 137 -2.38 7.49 8.66
CA MET A 137 -2.19 6.68 7.45
C MET A 137 -0.72 6.65 7.02
N ILE A 138 -0.07 7.82 7.02
CA ILE A 138 1.35 7.91 6.64
C ILE A 138 2.22 7.14 7.64
N GLU A 139 2.01 7.36 8.93
CA GLU A 139 2.77 6.68 9.98
C GLU A 139 2.57 5.16 9.93
N GLY A 140 1.37 4.72 9.61
CA GLY A 140 1.05 3.31 9.50
C GLY A 140 1.79 2.59 8.37
N LEU A 141 2.25 3.31 7.36
CA LEU A 141 2.98 2.71 6.26
C LEU A 141 4.34 2.13 6.68
N SER A 142 4.88 2.57 7.80
CA SER A 142 6.13 2.01 8.31
C SER A 142 6.00 0.54 8.72
N LEU A 143 4.78 0.03 8.87
CA LEU A 143 4.50 -1.34 9.28
C LEU A 143 4.24 -2.27 8.09
N ILE A 144 4.26 -1.74 6.86
CA ILE A 144 3.95 -2.52 5.67
C ILE A 144 5.24 -3.12 5.12
N HIS A 145 5.36 -4.43 5.22
CA HIS A 145 6.44 -5.19 4.58
C HIS A 145 5.91 -6.54 4.12
N ILE A 146 6.66 -7.09 3.20
CA ILE A 146 6.36 -8.39 2.61
C ILE A 146 6.83 -9.51 3.52
#